data_6185cfa74a8b437437b72eb363b5d2db
#
_entry.id   6185cfa74a8b437437b72eb363b5d2db
#
_cell.length_a   1.000
_cell.length_b   1.000
_cell.length_c   1.000
_cell.angle_alpha   90.00
_cell.angle_beta   90.00
_cell.angle_gamma   90.00
#
_symmetry.space_group_name_H-M   'P 1'
#
loop_
_entity.id
_entity.type
_entity.pdbx_description
1 polymer ?
#
loop_
_entity_poly.entity_id
_entity_poly.type
_entity_poly.pdbx_seq_one_letter_code
_entity_poly.pdbx_strand_id
1 'polypeptide(L)'
;MKIANIIDNLIQYERGEIDVKEFEGLETTGKLTKLGHDTNRDKILYGQTHLDDECTGIVTTCWPSVAVIKKAHQIGANLIICHEAMFWNHGDHTDWLKKNHNEAFAKKKGLLDQYKIVVRRDHDHLHSGIPTSESPDGWADGIFYGYAQELGWTKFIKNFNGIPFYFDFPVGTTARSISHHLVTKLNLNGCRIEGSPDTPVRKAIIPFHNLGNANETINLINKEKIDCILTMEMIDFTLAEYIRDSNMLGLNKTIVQIGHFNTEEAGMRYMVKWLPQAIKSSEIPVKFVQSGDMYHFIAEN
;
A
#
# COMPACT_ATOMS: atom_id res chain seq x y z
N MET A 1 -16.15 -20.64 -9.53
CA MET A 1 -15.29 -21.01 -8.36
C MET A 1 -15.81 -20.27 -7.15
N LYS A 2 -15.96 -20.97 -6.01
CA LYS A 2 -16.41 -20.36 -4.75
C LYS A 2 -15.42 -19.29 -4.26
N ILE A 3 -15.93 -18.24 -3.62
CA ILE A 3 -15.12 -17.15 -3.05
C ILE A 3 -14.11 -17.69 -2.03
N ALA A 4 -14.50 -18.64 -1.16
CA ALA A 4 -13.59 -19.28 -0.22
C ALA A 4 -12.35 -19.89 -0.91
N ASN A 5 -12.55 -20.63 -2.01
CA ASN A 5 -11.46 -21.27 -2.74
C ASN A 5 -10.50 -20.25 -3.40
N ILE A 6 -11.04 -19.08 -3.78
CA ILE A 6 -10.21 -17.98 -4.31
C ILE A 6 -9.26 -17.46 -3.23
N ILE A 7 -9.79 -17.23 -2.03
CA ILE A 7 -9.03 -16.75 -0.88
C ILE A 7 -7.97 -17.76 -0.48
N ASP A 8 -8.31 -19.03 -0.40
CA ASP A 8 -7.36 -20.12 -0.09
C ASP A 8 -6.22 -20.19 -1.12
N ASN A 9 -6.55 -20.07 -2.41
CA ASN A 9 -5.55 -20.08 -3.49
C ASN A 9 -4.64 -18.85 -3.44
N LEU A 10 -5.20 -17.66 -3.11
CA LEU A 10 -4.43 -16.43 -2.94
C LEU A 10 -3.40 -16.59 -1.83
N ILE A 11 -3.82 -16.98 -0.63
CA ILE A 11 -2.94 -17.20 0.54
C ILE A 11 -1.85 -18.23 0.23
N GLN A 12 -2.17 -19.30 -0.52
CA GLN A 12 -1.19 -20.31 -0.93
C GLN A 12 -0.17 -19.80 -1.96
N TYR A 13 -0.51 -18.78 -2.73
CA TYR A 13 0.36 -18.19 -3.74
C TYR A 13 1.40 -17.27 -3.12
N GLU A 14 1.08 -16.64 -2.03
CA GLU A 14 1.94 -15.72 -1.29
C GLU A 14 2.93 -16.49 -0.42
N ARG A 15 4.06 -15.85 -0.09
CA ARG A 15 5.12 -16.48 0.70
C ARG A 15 4.64 -16.96 2.06
N GLY A 16 3.80 -16.15 2.72
CA GLY A 16 3.23 -16.46 4.03
C GLY A 16 4.23 -16.52 5.18
N GLU A 17 5.40 -15.90 5.02
CA GLU A 17 6.44 -15.82 6.05
C GLU A 17 7.01 -14.40 6.10
N ILE A 18 7.08 -13.81 7.30
CA ILE A 18 7.62 -12.47 7.54
C ILE A 18 8.63 -12.49 8.70
N ASP A 19 9.60 -11.60 8.68
CA ASP A 19 10.31 -11.20 9.89
C ASP A 19 9.48 -10.15 10.62
N VAL A 20 8.84 -10.56 11.72
CA VAL A 20 7.89 -9.69 12.46
C VAL A 20 8.58 -8.41 12.92
N LYS A 21 9.84 -8.47 13.31
CA LYS A 21 10.58 -7.27 13.76
C LYS A 21 10.88 -6.31 12.62
N GLU A 22 11.29 -6.85 11.48
CA GLU A 22 11.48 -6.04 10.27
C GLU A 22 10.16 -5.39 9.85
N PHE A 23 9.08 -6.15 9.88
CA PHE A 23 7.74 -5.69 9.53
C PHE A 23 7.18 -4.65 10.50
N GLU A 24 7.50 -4.75 11.78
CA GLU A 24 7.08 -3.78 12.81
C GLU A 24 8.04 -2.59 12.97
N GLY A 25 9.11 -2.49 12.16
CA GLY A 25 10.09 -1.40 12.22
C GLY A 25 11.14 -1.54 13.30
N LEU A 26 11.25 -2.73 13.89
CA LEU A 26 12.31 -3.07 14.82
C LEU A 26 13.51 -3.66 14.06
N GLU A 27 14.64 -3.82 14.75
CA GLU A 27 15.80 -4.49 14.14
C GLU A 27 15.42 -5.89 13.63
N THR A 28 15.81 -6.20 12.38
CA THR A 28 15.56 -7.53 11.81
C THR A 28 16.29 -8.60 12.61
N THR A 29 15.60 -9.69 12.90
CA THR A 29 16.17 -10.85 13.57
C THR A 29 16.70 -11.89 12.59
N GLY A 30 16.34 -11.75 11.30
CA GLY A 30 16.56 -12.78 10.28
C GLY A 30 15.79 -14.08 10.53
N LYS A 31 14.81 -14.06 11.45
CA LYS A 31 13.95 -15.21 11.77
C LYS A 31 12.57 -14.98 11.19
N LEU A 32 12.25 -15.74 10.13
CA LEU A 32 10.93 -15.71 9.53
C LEU A 32 9.90 -16.38 10.44
N THR A 33 8.72 -15.78 10.50
CA THR A 33 7.54 -16.29 11.20
C THR A 33 6.47 -16.61 10.18
N LYS A 34 5.95 -17.83 10.22
CA LYS A 34 4.86 -18.26 9.34
C LYS A 34 3.56 -17.56 9.75
N LEU A 35 2.87 -16.97 8.78
CA LEU A 35 1.55 -16.39 8.95
C LEU A 35 0.49 -17.49 9.04
N GLY A 36 -0.55 -17.26 9.86
CA GLY A 36 -1.77 -18.07 9.81
C GLY A 36 -2.62 -17.70 8.60
N HIS A 37 -3.65 -18.52 8.33
CA HIS A 37 -4.63 -18.21 7.28
C HIS A 37 -5.26 -16.82 7.47
N ASP A 38 -5.65 -16.48 8.68
CA ASP A 38 -6.02 -15.13 9.09
C ASP A 38 -4.99 -14.60 10.08
N THR A 39 -4.70 -13.30 9.98
CA THR A 39 -3.86 -12.54 10.91
C THR A 39 -4.71 -11.48 11.63
N ASN A 40 -4.08 -10.58 12.37
CA ASN A 40 -4.79 -9.42 12.93
C ASN A 40 -5.36 -8.52 11.85
N ARG A 41 -4.70 -8.46 10.67
CA ARG A 41 -5.07 -7.61 9.53
C ARG A 41 -5.75 -8.40 8.43
N ASP A 42 -5.21 -9.56 8.06
CA ASP A 42 -5.75 -10.40 6.98
C ASP A 42 -6.90 -11.24 7.46
N LYS A 43 -8.07 -10.92 7.01
CA LYS A 43 -9.32 -11.61 7.35
C LYS A 43 -10.47 -11.19 6.44
N ILE A 44 -11.56 -11.91 6.51
CA ILE A 44 -12.81 -11.45 5.91
C ILE A 44 -13.36 -10.31 6.76
N LEU A 45 -13.36 -9.10 6.21
CA LEU A 45 -13.90 -7.92 6.89
C LEU A 45 -15.41 -7.87 6.84
N TYR A 46 -16.00 -8.42 5.77
CA TYR A 46 -17.44 -8.45 5.56
C TYR A 46 -17.89 -9.58 4.64
N GLY A 47 -19.15 -10.02 4.79
CA GLY A 47 -19.77 -10.96 3.87
C GLY A 47 -19.45 -12.43 4.12
N GLN A 48 -19.09 -12.81 5.36
CA GLN A 48 -18.76 -14.20 5.74
C GLN A 48 -19.81 -15.23 5.30
N THR A 49 -21.09 -14.84 5.26
CA THR A 49 -22.20 -15.72 4.85
C THR A 49 -22.24 -16.00 3.34
N HIS A 50 -21.43 -15.30 2.54
CA HIS A 50 -21.34 -15.39 1.09
C HIS A 50 -20.08 -16.08 0.57
N LEU A 51 -19.27 -16.67 1.44
CA LEU A 51 -18.02 -17.35 1.07
C LEU A 51 -18.24 -18.58 0.17
N ASP A 52 -19.38 -19.23 0.29
CA ASP A 52 -19.76 -20.36 -0.54
C ASP A 52 -20.42 -19.97 -1.88
N ASP A 53 -20.68 -18.68 -2.09
CA ASP A 53 -21.23 -18.19 -3.36
C ASP A 53 -20.18 -18.28 -4.48
N GLU A 54 -20.65 -18.46 -5.72
CA GLU A 54 -19.78 -18.39 -6.91
C GLU A 54 -19.26 -16.96 -7.09
N CYS A 55 -17.96 -16.81 -7.29
CA CYS A 55 -17.35 -15.52 -7.60
C CYS A 55 -17.70 -15.07 -9.01
N THR A 56 -18.33 -13.92 -9.14
CA THR A 56 -18.73 -13.32 -10.41
C THR A 56 -17.71 -12.29 -10.93
N GLY A 57 -16.81 -11.85 -10.08
CA GLY A 57 -15.73 -10.92 -10.40
C GLY A 57 -15.04 -10.41 -9.15
N ILE A 58 -13.80 -9.97 -9.31
CA ILE A 58 -12.93 -9.48 -8.24
C ILE A 58 -12.57 -8.03 -8.51
N VAL A 59 -12.68 -7.21 -7.48
CA VAL A 59 -12.12 -5.85 -7.44
C VAL A 59 -10.92 -5.86 -6.51
N THR A 60 -9.76 -5.37 -6.98
CA THR A 60 -8.62 -5.03 -6.12
C THR A 60 -8.62 -3.53 -5.85
N THR A 61 -8.26 -3.12 -4.64
CA THR A 61 -8.23 -1.72 -4.22
C THR A 61 -7.35 -1.56 -2.98
N CYS A 62 -6.81 -0.36 -2.73
CA CYS A 62 -6.13 -0.13 -1.46
C CYS A 62 -7.15 -0.08 -0.32
N TRP A 63 -8.13 0.79 -0.42
CA TRP A 63 -9.16 0.98 0.59
C TRP A 63 -10.57 0.85 0.00
N PRO A 64 -11.45 -0.01 0.55
CA PRO A 64 -12.80 -0.24 0.02
C PRO A 64 -13.73 0.92 0.41
N SER A 65 -13.56 2.07 -0.26
CA SER A 65 -14.41 3.24 -0.09
C SER A 65 -15.84 2.96 -0.57
N VAL A 66 -16.79 3.83 -0.21
CA VAL A 66 -18.17 3.74 -0.71
C VAL A 66 -18.21 3.77 -2.24
N ALA A 67 -17.34 4.55 -2.88
CA ALA A 67 -17.24 4.61 -4.33
C ALA A 67 -16.77 3.26 -4.92
N VAL A 68 -15.77 2.62 -4.31
CA VAL A 68 -15.28 1.30 -4.70
C VAL A 68 -16.38 0.24 -4.57
N ILE A 69 -17.10 0.21 -3.44
CA ILE A 69 -18.21 -0.74 -3.20
C ILE A 69 -19.30 -0.59 -4.27
N LYS A 70 -19.72 0.64 -4.56
CA LYS A 70 -20.71 0.90 -5.62
C LYS A 70 -20.19 0.51 -7.00
N LYS A 71 -18.92 0.77 -7.29
CA LYS A 71 -18.29 0.41 -8.56
C LYS A 71 -18.16 -1.10 -8.71
N ALA A 72 -17.79 -1.83 -7.66
CA ALA A 72 -17.76 -3.29 -7.67
C ALA A 72 -19.13 -3.88 -8.04
N HIS A 73 -20.19 -3.42 -7.37
CA HIS A 73 -21.55 -3.83 -7.72
C HIS A 73 -21.93 -3.49 -9.17
N GLN A 74 -21.63 -2.27 -9.63
CA GLN A 74 -21.93 -1.82 -11.00
C GLN A 74 -21.30 -2.71 -12.08
N ILE A 75 -20.10 -3.25 -11.82
CA ILE A 75 -19.39 -4.11 -12.78
C ILE A 75 -19.64 -5.61 -12.55
N GLY A 76 -20.55 -5.96 -11.63
CA GLY A 76 -20.93 -7.33 -11.34
C GLY A 76 -19.93 -8.12 -10.50
N ALA A 77 -18.99 -7.46 -9.81
CA ALA A 77 -18.05 -8.12 -8.89
C ALA A 77 -18.68 -8.30 -7.50
N ASN A 78 -18.53 -9.49 -6.92
CA ASN A 78 -19.01 -9.82 -5.58
C ASN A 78 -17.89 -10.10 -4.57
N LEU A 79 -16.62 -9.97 -4.98
CA LEU A 79 -15.46 -10.02 -4.09
C LEU A 79 -14.62 -8.75 -4.24
N ILE A 80 -14.31 -8.11 -3.12
CA ILE A 80 -13.32 -7.04 -3.03
C ILE A 80 -12.13 -7.57 -2.24
N ILE A 81 -10.93 -7.49 -2.80
CA ILE A 81 -9.66 -7.69 -2.11
C ILE A 81 -9.07 -6.31 -1.87
N CYS A 82 -8.90 -5.93 -0.61
CA CYS A 82 -8.35 -4.64 -0.21
C CYS A 82 -7.11 -4.83 0.66
N HIS A 83 -6.24 -3.82 0.65
CA HIS A 83 -5.04 -3.81 1.47
C HIS A 83 -5.30 -3.21 2.86
N GLU A 84 -6.07 -2.12 2.91
CA GLU A 84 -6.32 -1.36 4.12
C GLU A 84 -7.68 -1.61 4.76
N ALA A 85 -7.78 -1.22 6.03
CA ALA A 85 -8.95 -1.38 6.87
C ALA A 85 -10.22 -0.73 6.27
N MET A 86 -11.35 -1.41 6.36
CA MET A 86 -12.60 -0.94 5.79
C MET A 86 -13.31 0.11 6.65
N PHE A 87 -13.21 0.00 7.99
CA PHE A 87 -14.00 0.80 8.94
C PHE A 87 -13.14 1.68 9.86
N TRP A 88 -12.20 2.44 9.27
CA TRP A 88 -11.51 3.59 9.85
C TRP A 88 -10.69 3.32 11.13
N ASN A 89 -10.31 2.10 11.37
CA ASN A 89 -9.31 1.74 12.36
C ASN A 89 -8.52 0.53 11.89
N HIS A 90 -7.25 0.47 12.22
CA HIS A 90 -6.30 -0.49 11.67
C HIS A 90 -6.66 -1.96 11.90
N GLY A 91 -7.37 -2.27 12.98
CA GLY A 91 -7.84 -3.63 13.29
C GLY A 91 -9.25 -3.95 12.78
N ASP A 92 -9.94 -3.02 12.14
CA ASP A 92 -11.35 -3.14 11.73
C ASP A 92 -12.31 -3.51 12.88
N HIS A 93 -12.02 -3.02 14.10
CA HIS A 93 -12.91 -3.20 15.25
C HIS A 93 -14.13 -2.28 15.11
N THR A 94 -15.32 -2.85 15.02
CA THR A 94 -16.56 -2.11 14.71
C THR A 94 -17.53 -1.93 15.87
N ASP A 95 -17.28 -2.54 17.03
CA ASP A 95 -18.24 -2.50 18.16
C ASP A 95 -18.50 -1.12 18.72
N TRP A 96 -17.46 -0.26 18.72
CA TRP A 96 -17.60 1.14 19.11
C TRP A 96 -18.47 1.94 18.15
N LEU A 97 -18.45 1.63 16.85
CA LEU A 97 -19.30 2.24 15.82
C LEU A 97 -20.75 1.84 16.01
N LYS A 98 -21.01 0.58 16.31
CA LYS A 98 -22.35 0.05 16.63
C LYS A 98 -22.90 0.71 17.90
N LYS A 99 -22.09 0.73 18.98
CA LYS A 99 -22.46 1.32 20.27
C LYS A 99 -22.81 2.81 20.16
N ASN A 100 -22.12 3.55 19.30
CA ASN A 100 -22.36 4.99 19.10
C ASN A 100 -23.33 5.29 17.95
N HIS A 101 -24.03 4.29 17.41
CA HIS A 101 -25.00 4.46 16.32
C HIS A 101 -24.42 5.26 15.13
N ASN A 102 -23.17 4.96 14.74
CA ASN A 102 -22.48 5.72 13.70
C ASN A 102 -23.20 5.58 12.35
N GLU A 103 -23.69 6.71 11.83
CA GLU A 103 -24.51 6.74 10.63
C GLU A 103 -23.73 6.33 9.37
N ALA A 104 -22.47 6.77 9.23
CA ALA A 104 -21.64 6.41 8.08
C ALA A 104 -21.34 4.90 8.04
N PHE A 105 -21.08 4.30 9.22
CA PHE A 105 -20.94 2.86 9.36
C PHE A 105 -22.21 2.13 8.93
N ALA A 106 -23.36 2.52 9.46
CA ALA A 106 -24.64 1.88 9.14
C ALA A 106 -24.96 1.94 7.63
N LYS A 107 -24.76 3.11 7.01
CA LYS A 107 -24.97 3.29 5.57
C LYS A 107 -24.00 2.47 4.72
N LYS A 108 -22.69 2.47 5.05
CA LYS A 108 -21.69 1.69 4.33
C LYS A 108 -21.95 0.20 4.44
N LYS A 109 -22.27 -0.27 5.66
CA LYS A 109 -22.69 -1.66 5.91
C LYS A 109 -23.93 -2.04 5.09
N GLY A 110 -24.95 -1.17 5.06
CA GLY A 110 -26.18 -1.41 4.29
C GLY A 110 -25.94 -1.60 2.80
N LEU A 111 -24.95 -0.91 2.22
CA LEU A 111 -24.57 -1.14 0.81
C LEU A 111 -23.96 -2.53 0.60
N LEU A 112 -23.09 -2.96 1.50
CA LEU A 112 -22.46 -4.28 1.43
C LEU A 112 -23.49 -5.41 1.56
N ASP A 113 -24.46 -5.27 2.49
CA ASP A 113 -25.59 -6.20 2.65
C ASP A 113 -26.44 -6.26 1.38
N GLN A 114 -26.84 -5.10 0.86
CA GLN A 114 -27.67 -4.98 -0.34
C GLN A 114 -27.02 -5.63 -1.56
N TYR A 115 -25.70 -5.43 -1.72
CA TYR A 115 -24.95 -5.90 -2.89
C TYR A 115 -24.37 -7.31 -2.73
N LYS A 116 -24.47 -7.90 -1.54
CA LYS A 116 -23.92 -9.22 -1.19
C LYS A 116 -22.43 -9.32 -1.51
N ILE A 117 -21.66 -8.27 -1.19
CA ILE A 117 -20.23 -8.19 -1.46
C ILE A 117 -19.45 -8.79 -0.29
N VAL A 118 -18.52 -9.68 -0.60
CA VAL A 118 -17.47 -10.14 0.32
C VAL A 118 -16.29 -9.20 0.23
N VAL A 119 -15.73 -8.81 1.39
CA VAL A 119 -14.51 -8.01 1.48
C VAL A 119 -13.46 -8.81 2.25
N ARG A 120 -12.36 -9.15 1.57
CA ARG A 120 -11.15 -9.73 2.16
C ARG A 120 -10.09 -8.64 2.28
N ARG A 121 -9.51 -8.47 3.46
CA ARG A 121 -8.26 -7.71 3.62
C ARG A 121 -7.08 -8.66 3.42
N ASP A 122 -6.12 -8.18 2.64
CA ASP A 122 -4.89 -8.87 2.28
C ASP A 122 -3.74 -7.89 2.46
N HIS A 123 -3.10 -7.94 3.62
CA HIS A 123 -2.08 -7.00 4.05
C HIS A 123 -0.77 -7.73 4.39
N ASP A 124 -0.80 -8.57 5.43
CA ASP A 124 0.40 -9.23 5.93
C ASP A 124 0.92 -10.27 4.94
N HIS A 125 0.03 -11.02 4.31
CA HIS A 125 0.39 -12.01 3.29
C HIS A 125 0.98 -11.31 2.06
N LEU A 126 0.38 -10.23 1.60
CA LEU A 126 0.86 -9.47 0.45
C LEU A 126 2.24 -8.86 0.70
N HIS A 127 2.49 -8.31 1.89
CA HIS A 127 3.81 -7.85 2.32
C HIS A 127 4.82 -8.99 2.53
N SER A 128 4.35 -10.20 2.86
CA SER A 128 5.25 -11.36 3.00
C SER A 128 5.95 -11.70 1.69
N GLY A 129 5.33 -11.40 0.56
CA GLY A 129 5.91 -11.50 -0.77
C GLY A 129 5.08 -12.30 -1.76
N ILE A 130 5.18 -11.88 -3.00
CA ILE A 130 4.67 -12.59 -4.18
C ILE A 130 5.83 -13.19 -4.98
N PRO A 131 5.64 -14.29 -5.72
CA PRO A 131 6.70 -14.90 -6.52
C PRO A 131 7.16 -13.95 -7.63
N THR A 132 8.48 -13.79 -7.79
CA THR A 132 9.09 -13.07 -8.91
C THR A 132 10.47 -13.62 -9.22
N SER A 133 10.81 -13.70 -10.52
CA SER A 133 12.16 -14.06 -10.96
C SER A 133 13.15 -12.88 -10.87
N GLU A 134 12.70 -11.68 -10.59
CA GLU A 134 13.56 -10.50 -10.49
C GLU A 134 14.26 -10.40 -9.12
N SER A 135 13.71 -11.05 -8.09
CA SER A 135 14.30 -11.09 -6.75
C SER A 135 15.27 -12.27 -6.61
N PRO A 136 16.42 -12.08 -5.92
CA PRO A 136 17.41 -13.17 -5.70
C PRO A 136 16.88 -14.38 -4.93
N ASP A 137 15.90 -14.17 -4.03
CA ASP A 137 15.27 -15.23 -3.23
C ASP A 137 13.93 -15.72 -3.81
N GLY A 138 13.54 -15.19 -4.98
CA GLY A 138 12.30 -15.57 -5.66
C GLY A 138 11.03 -14.88 -5.16
N TRP A 139 11.15 -13.95 -4.19
CA TRP A 139 10.01 -13.27 -3.57
C TRP A 139 10.19 -11.76 -3.56
N ALA A 140 9.11 -11.02 -3.66
CA ALA A 140 9.11 -9.56 -3.50
C ALA A 140 7.85 -9.10 -2.78
N ASP A 141 7.99 -8.10 -1.90
CA ASP A 141 6.86 -7.41 -1.27
C ASP A 141 5.82 -7.00 -2.32
N GLY A 142 4.61 -7.52 -2.21
CA GLY A 142 3.58 -7.34 -3.25
C GLY A 142 3.14 -5.89 -3.43
N ILE A 143 3.22 -5.07 -2.39
CA ILE A 143 2.87 -3.65 -2.42
C ILE A 143 3.99 -2.81 -3.03
N PHE A 144 5.21 -2.83 -2.46
CA PHE A 144 6.28 -1.93 -2.90
C PHE A 144 6.96 -2.39 -4.19
N TYR A 145 7.03 -3.69 -4.44
CA TYR A 145 7.41 -4.19 -5.75
C TYR A 145 6.37 -3.83 -6.82
N GLY A 146 5.08 -3.99 -6.49
CA GLY A 146 3.99 -3.55 -7.37
C GLY A 146 4.01 -2.05 -7.65
N TYR A 147 4.31 -1.23 -6.64
CA TYR A 147 4.54 0.21 -6.78
C TYR A 147 5.69 0.48 -7.79
N ALA A 148 6.81 -0.21 -7.65
CA ALA A 148 7.92 -0.06 -8.58
C ALA A 148 7.59 -0.53 -10.01
N GLN A 149 6.80 -1.59 -10.16
CA GLN A 149 6.30 -2.09 -11.45
C GLN A 149 5.41 -1.07 -12.16
N GLU A 150 4.44 -0.50 -11.46
CA GLU A 150 3.51 0.48 -12.03
C GLU A 150 4.21 1.81 -12.40
N LEU A 151 5.25 2.17 -11.66
CA LEU A 151 6.08 3.36 -11.95
C LEU A 151 7.18 3.11 -13.00
N GLY A 152 7.46 1.86 -13.38
CA GLY A 152 8.59 1.53 -14.24
C GLY A 152 9.94 1.71 -13.55
N TRP A 153 9.99 1.52 -12.22
CA TRP A 153 11.16 1.71 -11.37
C TRP A 153 11.82 0.41 -10.91
N THR A 154 11.42 -0.75 -11.41
CA THR A 154 11.97 -2.06 -11.00
C THR A 154 13.48 -2.13 -11.10
N LYS A 155 14.07 -1.57 -12.16
CA LYS A 155 15.53 -1.50 -12.34
C LYS A 155 16.27 -0.64 -11.32
N PHE A 156 15.56 0.12 -10.51
CA PHE A 156 16.13 0.99 -9.47
C PHE A 156 16.02 0.37 -8.07
N ILE A 157 15.29 -0.74 -7.93
CA ILE A 157 15.12 -1.45 -6.65
C ILE A 157 16.46 -1.98 -6.14
N LYS A 158 16.72 -1.85 -4.83
CA LYS A 158 17.90 -2.39 -4.14
C LYS A 158 17.57 -3.56 -3.22
N ASN A 159 16.38 -3.58 -2.64
CA ASN A 159 15.86 -4.71 -1.87
C ASN A 159 14.43 -5.00 -2.33
N PHE A 160 14.09 -6.28 -2.42
CA PHE A 160 12.76 -6.71 -2.89
C PHE A 160 11.79 -6.96 -1.74
N ASN A 161 12.29 -7.06 -0.54
CA ASN A 161 11.51 -7.32 0.68
C ASN A 161 12.00 -6.42 1.81
N GLY A 162 11.12 -6.22 2.79
CA GLY A 162 11.39 -5.45 4.00
C GLY A 162 11.24 -3.93 3.83
N ILE A 163 11.15 -3.27 4.97
CA ILE A 163 11.06 -1.82 5.09
C ILE A 163 12.26 -1.36 5.94
N PRO A 164 13.02 -0.34 5.52
CA PRO A 164 12.80 0.54 4.37
C PRO A 164 12.98 -0.12 3.01
N PHE A 165 12.19 0.31 2.03
CA PHE A 165 12.32 -0.12 0.64
C PHE A 165 13.17 0.90 -0.12
N TYR A 166 14.25 0.44 -0.79
CA TYR A 166 15.30 1.31 -1.33
C TYR A 166 15.27 1.40 -2.85
N PHE A 167 15.55 2.62 -3.34
CA PHE A 167 15.75 2.90 -4.77
C PHE A 167 17.08 3.62 -5.02
N ASP A 168 17.82 3.17 -6.05
CA ASP A 168 18.97 3.89 -6.61
C ASP A 168 18.61 4.49 -7.97
N PHE A 169 18.43 5.81 -8.01
CA PHE A 169 18.06 6.52 -9.23
C PHE A 169 19.30 6.93 -10.06
N PRO A 170 19.15 7.12 -11.40
CA PRO A 170 20.21 7.59 -12.26
C PRO A 170 20.60 9.05 -11.97
N VAL A 171 21.80 9.43 -12.44
CA VAL A 171 22.26 10.84 -12.41
C VAL A 171 21.27 11.73 -13.17
N GLY A 172 20.99 12.90 -12.64
CA GLY A 172 20.04 13.86 -13.21
C GLY A 172 18.61 13.72 -12.67
N THR A 173 18.34 12.71 -11.83
CA THR A 173 17.04 12.62 -11.11
C THR A 173 16.97 13.72 -10.04
N THR A 174 15.82 14.39 -9.92
CA THR A 174 15.53 15.40 -8.89
C THR A 174 14.23 15.09 -8.17
N ALA A 175 14.01 15.69 -7.00
CA ALA A 175 12.74 15.58 -6.28
C ALA A 175 11.55 16.01 -7.17
N ARG A 176 11.71 17.08 -7.96
CA ARG A 176 10.72 17.55 -8.94
C ARG A 176 10.37 16.47 -9.96
N SER A 177 11.39 15.82 -10.57
CA SER A 177 11.17 14.80 -11.59
C SER A 177 10.47 13.57 -11.02
N ILE A 178 10.82 13.15 -9.80
CA ILE A 178 10.15 12.09 -9.06
C ILE A 178 8.69 12.45 -8.81
N SER A 179 8.44 13.66 -8.29
CA SER A 179 7.10 14.15 -7.96
C SER A 179 6.17 14.20 -9.18
N HIS A 180 6.64 14.76 -10.28
CA HIS A 180 5.88 14.77 -11.54
C HIS A 180 5.58 13.36 -12.05
N HIS A 181 6.55 12.46 -11.95
CA HIS A 181 6.35 11.08 -12.36
C HIS A 181 5.28 10.39 -11.52
N LEU A 182 5.33 10.54 -10.18
CA LEU A 182 4.35 9.97 -9.26
C LEU A 182 2.94 10.51 -9.55
N VAL A 183 2.79 11.84 -9.59
CA VAL A 183 1.49 12.48 -9.84
C VAL A 183 0.89 12.01 -11.16
N THR A 184 1.70 11.95 -12.23
CA THR A 184 1.23 11.53 -13.56
C THR A 184 0.89 10.05 -13.61
N LYS A 185 1.77 9.18 -13.12
CA LYS A 185 1.59 7.71 -13.22
C LYS A 185 0.47 7.19 -12.34
N LEU A 186 0.28 7.80 -11.18
CA LEU A 186 -0.72 7.38 -10.20
C LEU A 186 -2.04 8.16 -10.35
N ASN A 187 -2.11 9.11 -11.27
CA ASN A 187 -3.29 9.95 -11.53
C ASN A 187 -3.74 10.69 -10.25
N LEU A 188 -2.81 11.45 -9.65
CA LEU A 188 -3.04 12.20 -8.42
C LEU A 188 -3.28 13.68 -8.71
N ASN A 189 -3.93 14.37 -7.77
CA ASN A 189 -4.17 15.82 -7.83
C ASN A 189 -2.90 16.63 -7.54
N GLY A 190 -1.89 16.03 -6.90
CA GLY A 190 -0.64 16.67 -6.53
C GLY A 190 0.17 15.85 -5.54
N CYS A 191 1.26 16.44 -5.05
CA CYS A 191 2.08 15.91 -3.98
C CYS A 191 2.65 17.02 -3.13
N ARG A 192 3.15 16.69 -1.93
CA ARG A 192 3.90 17.62 -1.08
C ARG A 192 5.39 17.34 -1.20
N ILE A 193 6.21 18.40 -1.18
CA ILE A 193 7.67 18.33 -1.12
C ILE A 193 8.13 19.15 0.07
N GLU A 194 8.96 18.56 0.92
CA GLU A 194 9.76 19.27 1.91
C GLU A 194 11.23 19.32 1.45
N GLY A 195 11.88 20.44 1.67
CA GLY A 195 13.18 20.74 1.05
C GLY A 195 13.01 21.38 -0.32
N SER A 196 14.04 21.29 -1.17
CA SER A 196 13.99 21.88 -2.51
C SER A 196 13.47 20.88 -3.56
N PRO A 197 12.53 21.28 -4.43
CA PRO A 197 12.12 20.46 -5.57
C PRO A 197 13.30 20.11 -6.51
N ASP A 198 14.33 20.92 -6.53
CA ASP A 198 15.49 20.72 -7.40
C ASP A 198 16.62 19.91 -6.72
N THR A 199 16.39 19.40 -5.50
CA THR A 199 17.33 18.51 -4.81
C THR A 199 17.67 17.32 -5.71
N PRO A 200 18.98 17.09 -6.01
CA PRO A 200 19.41 15.88 -6.72
C PRO A 200 19.14 14.62 -5.89
N VAL A 201 18.59 13.60 -6.51
CA VAL A 201 18.23 12.34 -5.83
C VAL A 201 18.94 11.17 -6.50
N ARG A 202 19.79 10.48 -5.73
CA ARG A 202 20.43 9.22 -6.12
C ARG A 202 19.86 8.06 -5.31
N LYS A 203 19.72 8.26 -4.01
CA LYS A 203 19.17 7.26 -3.09
C LYS A 203 17.85 7.74 -2.50
N ALA A 204 16.81 6.95 -2.70
CA ALA A 204 15.53 7.18 -2.06
C ALA A 204 15.05 5.96 -1.29
N ILE A 205 14.23 6.20 -0.27
CA ILE A 205 13.60 5.14 0.52
C ILE A 205 12.11 5.38 0.69
N ILE A 206 11.36 4.28 0.81
CA ILE A 206 10.06 4.26 1.47
C ILE A 206 10.35 3.74 2.88
N PRO A 207 10.27 4.59 3.93
CA PRO A 207 10.54 4.18 5.30
C PRO A 207 9.29 3.58 5.95
N PHE A 208 9.41 3.20 7.21
CA PHE A 208 8.24 3.01 8.08
C PHE A 208 7.43 4.30 8.25
N HIS A 209 6.26 4.18 8.88
CA HIS A 209 5.42 5.31 9.23
C HIS A 209 6.16 6.39 10.03
N ASN A 210 6.05 7.63 9.59
CA ASN A 210 6.66 8.79 10.27
C ASN A 210 5.58 9.54 11.08
N LEU A 211 5.14 8.92 12.19
CA LEU A 211 4.01 9.40 13.00
C LEU A 211 4.42 10.18 14.26
N GLY A 212 5.64 10.72 14.32
CA GLY A 212 6.08 11.61 15.39
C GLY A 212 7.46 11.31 15.95
N ASN A 213 7.91 10.05 16.02
CA ASN A 213 9.29 9.71 16.36
C ASN A 213 10.10 9.52 15.08
N ALA A 214 11.01 10.47 14.80
CA ALA A 214 11.82 10.45 13.60
C ALA A 214 13.28 10.05 13.84
N ASN A 215 13.67 9.72 15.07
CA ASN A 215 15.07 9.49 15.43
C ASN A 215 15.72 8.40 14.57
N GLU A 216 15.03 7.27 14.39
CA GLU A 216 15.54 6.14 13.61
C GLU A 216 15.66 6.51 12.12
N THR A 217 14.65 7.18 11.58
CA THR A 217 14.67 7.65 10.19
C THR A 217 15.78 8.67 9.97
N ILE A 218 15.97 9.64 10.87
CA ILE A 218 17.06 10.63 10.79
C ILE A 218 18.43 9.92 10.85
N ASN A 219 18.61 8.98 11.78
CA ASN A 219 19.84 8.21 11.86
C ASN A 219 20.12 7.40 10.59
N LEU A 220 19.09 6.75 10.04
CA LEU A 220 19.18 6.00 8.81
C LEU A 220 19.57 6.89 7.62
N ILE A 221 18.91 8.04 7.46
CA ILE A 221 19.20 9.01 6.41
C ILE A 221 20.67 9.43 6.42
N ASN A 222 21.21 9.68 7.61
CA ASN A 222 22.61 10.09 7.75
C ASN A 222 23.58 8.94 7.51
N LYS A 223 23.32 7.77 8.09
CA LYS A 223 24.15 6.57 7.94
C LYS A 223 24.25 6.11 6.50
N GLU A 224 23.11 5.97 5.82
CA GLU A 224 23.01 5.44 4.46
C GLU A 224 23.14 6.52 3.37
N LYS A 225 23.25 7.80 3.79
CA LYS A 225 23.32 8.97 2.89
C LYS A 225 22.13 9.02 1.92
N ILE A 226 20.93 8.89 2.48
CA ILE A 226 19.68 8.98 1.71
C ILE A 226 19.44 10.44 1.30
N ASP A 227 19.05 10.66 0.06
CA ASP A 227 18.75 11.98 -0.49
C ASP A 227 17.26 12.31 -0.41
N CYS A 228 16.40 11.31 -0.64
CA CYS A 228 14.97 11.49 -0.73
C CYS A 228 14.21 10.44 0.09
N ILE A 229 13.18 10.89 0.79
CA ILE A 229 12.23 10.03 1.48
C ILE A 229 10.90 10.08 0.72
N LEU A 230 10.42 8.93 0.27
CA LEU A 230 9.11 8.75 -0.31
C LEU A 230 8.18 8.32 0.82
N THR A 231 7.60 9.28 1.54
CA THR A 231 6.86 8.97 2.75
C THR A 231 5.36 8.81 2.51
N MET A 232 4.77 7.89 3.24
CA MET A 232 3.32 7.69 3.27
C MET A 232 2.64 8.75 4.13
N GLU A 233 3.11 8.95 5.36
CA GLU A 233 2.64 9.98 6.28
C GLU A 233 3.78 10.91 6.67
N MET A 234 3.42 12.12 7.09
CA MET A 234 4.36 13.09 7.63
C MET A 234 3.67 13.97 8.66
N ILE A 235 4.31 14.08 9.81
CA ILE A 235 4.00 15.09 10.82
C ILE A 235 4.98 16.25 10.62
N ASP A 236 4.49 17.48 10.62
CA ASP A 236 5.27 18.67 10.26
C ASP A 236 6.41 18.95 11.25
N PHE A 237 6.24 18.65 12.55
CA PHE A 237 7.35 18.65 13.52
C PHE A 237 8.10 17.31 13.48
N THR A 238 9.37 17.27 13.78
CA THR A 238 10.32 16.16 13.76
C THR A 238 11.03 15.98 12.41
N LEU A 239 10.68 14.98 11.59
CA LEU A 239 11.38 14.67 10.34
C LEU A 239 11.33 15.82 9.33
N ALA A 240 10.17 16.46 9.17
CA ALA A 240 10.01 17.56 8.21
C ALA A 240 10.88 18.77 8.57
N GLU A 241 10.94 19.14 9.85
CA GLU A 241 11.83 20.20 10.33
C GLU A 241 13.30 19.87 10.08
N TYR A 242 13.73 18.63 10.39
CA TYR A 242 15.08 18.16 10.12
C TYR A 242 15.45 18.24 8.63
N ILE A 243 14.56 17.83 7.73
CA ILE A 243 14.78 17.88 6.29
C ILE A 243 14.86 19.32 5.80
N ARG A 244 14.00 20.20 6.29
CA ARG A 244 13.99 21.62 5.96
C ARG A 244 15.29 22.31 6.36
N ASP A 245 15.73 22.10 7.61
CA ASP A 245 17.01 22.62 8.10
C ASP A 245 18.19 22.03 7.33
N SER A 246 18.18 20.71 7.08
CA SER A 246 19.23 20.05 6.28
C SER A 246 19.34 20.66 4.89
N ASN A 247 18.22 20.97 4.26
CA ASN A 247 18.21 21.61 2.94
C ASN A 247 18.77 23.06 3.01
N MET A 248 18.37 23.84 4.03
CA MET A 248 18.90 25.20 4.26
C MET A 248 20.41 25.22 4.57
N LEU A 249 20.92 24.13 5.17
CA LEU A 249 22.35 23.92 5.43
C LEU A 249 23.13 23.36 4.23
N GLY A 250 22.49 23.17 3.08
CA GLY A 250 23.11 22.65 1.87
C GLY A 250 23.37 21.15 1.86
N LEU A 251 22.70 20.39 2.75
CA LEU A 251 22.83 18.93 2.83
C LEU A 251 21.97 18.17 1.81
N ASN A 252 21.19 18.87 0.99
CA ASN A 252 20.41 18.34 -0.13
C ASN A 252 19.51 17.14 0.25
N LYS A 253 18.74 17.29 1.33
CA LYS A 253 17.74 16.30 1.76
C LYS A 253 16.34 16.74 1.34
N THR A 254 15.48 15.78 1.00
CA THR A 254 14.11 16.10 0.57
C THR A 254 13.14 15.00 0.97
N ILE A 255 11.88 15.37 1.15
CA ILE A 255 10.74 14.44 1.28
C ILE A 255 9.81 14.68 0.11
N VAL A 256 9.29 13.61 -0.46
CA VAL A 256 8.15 13.61 -1.37
C VAL A 256 7.04 12.78 -0.74
N GLN A 257 5.87 13.41 -0.53
CA GLN A 257 4.72 12.78 0.09
C GLN A 257 3.53 12.77 -0.87
N ILE A 258 2.98 11.59 -1.13
CA ILE A 258 1.75 11.42 -1.91
C ILE A 258 0.59 10.87 -1.08
N GLY A 259 0.84 10.47 0.16
CA GLY A 259 -0.13 9.90 1.09
C GLY A 259 -0.12 8.36 1.11
N HIS A 260 -0.58 7.80 2.22
CA HIS A 260 -0.53 6.37 2.50
C HIS A 260 -1.21 5.56 1.40
N PHE A 261 -2.51 5.75 1.21
CA PHE A 261 -3.26 4.98 0.22
C PHE A 261 -2.76 5.18 -1.21
N ASN A 262 -2.34 6.40 -1.56
CA ASN A 262 -1.79 6.67 -2.88
C ASN A 262 -0.46 5.93 -3.13
N THR A 263 0.33 5.69 -2.09
CA THR A 263 1.59 4.94 -2.19
C THR A 263 1.31 3.45 -2.40
N GLU A 264 0.40 2.87 -1.64
CA GLU A 264 0.13 1.42 -1.67
C GLU A 264 -0.82 1.01 -2.79
N GLU A 265 -1.64 1.93 -3.27
CA GLU A 265 -2.64 1.68 -4.31
C GLU A 265 -2.04 1.14 -5.61
N ALA A 266 -0.80 1.52 -5.92
CA ALA A 266 -0.07 1.00 -7.07
C ALA A 266 0.21 -0.52 -6.96
N GLY A 267 0.50 -1.02 -5.76
CA GLY A 267 0.63 -2.45 -5.49
C GLY A 267 -0.68 -3.20 -5.77
N MET A 268 -1.80 -2.66 -5.30
CA MET A 268 -3.12 -3.23 -5.56
C MET A 268 -3.55 -3.15 -7.03
N ARG A 269 -3.08 -2.14 -7.77
CA ARG A 269 -3.23 -2.07 -9.23
C ARG A 269 -2.42 -3.16 -9.92
N TYR A 270 -1.18 -3.38 -9.50
CA TYR A 270 -0.32 -4.43 -10.03
C TYR A 270 -0.87 -5.84 -9.75
N MET A 271 -1.60 -6.04 -8.64
CA MET A 271 -2.23 -7.32 -8.29
C MET A 271 -3.09 -7.89 -9.42
N VAL A 272 -3.75 -7.05 -10.20
CA VAL A 272 -4.58 -7.48 -11.35
C VAL A 272 -3.78 -8.33 -12.35
N LYS A 273 -2.47 -8.11 -12.47
CA LYS A 273 -1.62 -8.81 -13.45
C LYS A 273 -1.29 -10.24 -13.03
N TRP A 274 -1.16 -10.50 -11.74
CA TRP A 274 -0.76 -11.81 -11.23
C TRP A 274 -1.88 -12.59 -10.52
N LEU A 275 -2.93 -11.91 -10.05
CA LEU A 275 -4.03 -12.54 -9.33
C LEU A 275 -4.72 -13.69 -10.11
N PRO A 276 -4.94 -13.60 -11.44
CA PRO A 276 -5.50 -14.72 -12.20
C PRO A 276 -4.67 -16.00 -12.09
N GLN A 277 -3.34 -15.89 -12.06
CA GLN A 277 -2.43 -17.02 -11.84
C GLN A 277 -2.56 -17.54 -10.39
N ALA A 278 -2.56 -16.65 -9.42
CA ALA A 278 -2.68 -17.01 -7.99
C ALA A 278 -3.96 -17.80 -7.72
N ILE A 279 -5.10 -17.32 -8.22
CA ILE A 279 -6.40 -17.98 -8.02
C ILE A 279 -6.63 -19.17 -8.97
N LYS A 280 -5.68 -19.47 -9.87
CA LYS A 280 -5.75 -20.57 -10.84
C LYS A 280 -6.97 -20.48 -11.76
N SER A 281 -7.38 -19.26 -12.13
CA SER A 281 -8.52 -19.00 -13.02
C SER A 281 -8.31 -17.72 -13.83
N SER A 282 -8.39 -17.82 -15.14
CA SER A 282 -8.42 -16.68 -16.07
C SER A 282 -9.83 -16.25 -16.47
N GLU A 283 -10.85 -17.00 -16.06
CA GLU A 283 -12.24 -16.76 -16.44
C GLU A 283 -12.93 -15.74 -15.54
N ILE A 284 -12.47 -15.62 -14.28
CA ILE A 284 -13.02 -14.67 -13.31
C ILE A 284 -12.47 -13.29 -13.62
N PRO A 285 -13.32 -12.29 -13.94
CA PRO A 285 -12.86 -10.94 -14.21
C PRO A 285 -12.19 -10.31 -12.99
N VAL A 286 -10.97 -9.81 -13.14
CA VAL A 286 -10.25 -9.07 -12.09
C VAL A 286 -10.05 -7.63 -12.57
N LYS A 287 -10.46 -6.65 -11.77
CA LYS A 287 -10.32 -5.23 -12.08
C LYS A 287 -9.84 -4.44 -10.87
N PHE A 288 -8.88 -3.55 -11.12
CA PHE A 288 -8.52 -2.54 -10.15
C PHE A 288 -9.54 -1.41 -10.16
N VAL A 289 -9.95 -0.98 -8.97
CA VAL A 289 -10.79 0.21 -8.78
C VAL A 289 -10.07 1.12 -7.79
N GLN A 290 -9.69 2.29 -8.26
CA GLN A 290 -9.00 3.29 -7.45
C GLN A 290 -9.88 3.73 -6.28
N SER A 291 -9.29 3.80 -5.07
CA SER A 291 -9.97 4.35 -3.88
C SER A 291 -10.29 5.82 -4.06
N GLY A 292 -9.51 6.50 -4.89
CA GLY A 292 -9.53 7.92 -5.17
C GLY A 292 -8.43 8.67 -4.41
N ASP A 293 -7.90 9.74 -5.01
CA ASP A 293 -6.95 10.60 -4.32
C ASP A 293 -7.60 11.22 -3.08
N MET A 294 -6.92 11.07 -1.93
CA MET A 294 -7.40 11.59 -0.64
C MET A 294 -7.34 13.11 -0.55
N TYR A 295 -6.57 13.76 -1.45
CA TYR A 295 -6.23 15.17 -1.32
C TYR A 295 -6.72 16.00 -2.51
N HIS A 296 -7.18 17.19 -2.20
CA HIS A 296 -7.37 18.28 -3.14
C HIS A 296 -6.41 19.41 -2.76
N PHE A 297 -5.72 19.96 -3.74
CA PHE A 297 -4.79 21.06 -3.53
C PHE A 297 -5.44 22.35 -4.00
N ILE A 298 -5.42 23.39 -3.15
CA ILE A 298 -5.85 24.74 -3.49
C ILE A 298 -4.58 25.59 -3.58
N ALA A 299 -4.32 26.15 -4.74
CA ALA A 299 -3.25 27.11 -4.95
C ALA A 299 -3.88 28.45 -5.35
N GLU A 300 -3.27 29.56 -4.91
CA GLU A 300 -3.57 30.88 -5.48
C GLU A 300 -2.97 30.93 -6.91
N ASN A 301 -3.76 31.41 -7.86
CA ASN A 301 -3.36 31.59 -9.26
C ASN A 301 -2.44 32.80 -9.42
#